data_9f21e01a1dccbb207ae7d770563d532d
#
_entry.id   9f21e01a1dccbb207ae7d770563d532d
#
_cell.length_a   1.000
_cell.length_b   1.000
_cell.length_c   1.000
_cell.angle_alpha   90.00
_cell.angle_beta   90.00
_cell.angle_gamma   90.00
#
_symmetry.space_group_name_H-M   'P 1'
#
loop_
_entity.id
_entity.type
_entity.pdbx_description
1 polymer ?
#
loop_
_entity_poly.entity_id
_entity_poly.type
_entity_poly.pdbx_seq_one_letter_code
_entity_poly.pdbx_strand_id
1 'polypeptide(L)'
;MRRRKRRLRIDRVLICLLILVGLICIVRFTIYTIYGFKILNQAKKGETVKLYHDNANLWKSTVKYINENMDEITYTYRNYTVTMDSSYFKKNMNVKPSTENKKITNTEFLKQKGLYIKNNNIMGIASKIKLKLPHYLYKNGYVDLYGIDENGNYLLLESRKKVDDKYFTLNIYENYSNYFITYVKLESIKTTQSYTLTEGETKEIKVEFNPSNATNKKVTYSGYDESVITVEHGLIKALKAGKTTVKIKGNDMSIAKVKVIVEKKKEKKEEKKEEKPKVTQGEDGIYYIDGIMIVNKSYPLPDTYNPGGLLPEFMNAFNEMLGDATSDGIKLWIQSGYRSYDYQVGLYDMYVRQDGRDTADTYSARPGYSEHQSGLAADINNPSSSFNGTSEAIWLKENCYKYGFIIRFPEGEEEYTGYKYESCHIRYVGKELSNKIHEAGDISLEKYYGIESKYSN
;
A
#
# COMPACT_ATOMS: atom_id res chain seq x y z
N MET A 1 45.25 69.99 -11.82
CA MET A 1 44.81 69.27 -13.05
C MET A 1 44.57 67.76 -12.84
N ARG A 2 45.28 67.00 -12.02
CA ARG A 2 45.09 65.56 -11.83
C ARG A 2 43.73 65.16 -11.15
N ARG A 3 43.16 65.95 -10.25
CA ARG A 3 41.91 65.66 -9.55
C ARG A 3 40.66 65.77 -10.47
N ARG A 4 40.63 66.66 -11.44
CA ARG A 4 39.51 66.80 -12.39
C ARG A 4 39.39 65.61 -13.38
N LYS A 5 40.54 65.06 -13.84
CA LYS A 5 40.56 63.87 -14.70
C LYS A 5 40.06 62.59 -13.99
N ARG A 6 40.33 62.46 -12.70
CA ARG A 6 39.83 61.32 -11.91
C ARG A 6 38.30 61.36 -11.69
N ARG A 7 37.71 62.53 -11.44
CA ARG A 7 36.27 62.72 -11.30
C ARG A 7 35.53 62.35 -12.60
N LEU A 8 35.99 62.81 -13.72
CA LEU A 8 35.40 62.49 -15.02
C LEU A 8 35.40 60.97 -15.35
N ARG A 9 36.46 60.27 -14.91
CA ARG A 9 36.52 58.79 -15.07
C ARG A 9 35.53 58.05 -14.20
N ILE A 10 35.32 58.50 -12.96
CA ILE A 10 34.37 57.90 -12.00
C ILE A 10 32.96 58.11 -12.50
N ASP A 11 32.61 59.28 -12.98
CA ASP A 11 31.31 59.60 -13.53
C ASP A 11 30.99 58.74 -14.79
N ARG A 12 31.96 58.51 -15.66
CA ARG A 12 31.77 57.60 -16.84
C ARG A 12 31.63 56.16 -16.42
N VAL A 13 32.35 55.68 -15.44
CA VAL A 13 32.23 54.32 -14.90
C VAL A 13 30.84 54.14 -14.27
N LEU A 14 30.38 55.12 -13.50
CA LEU A 14 29.01 55.10 -12.92
C LEU A 14 27.94 55.08 -13.99
N ILE A 15 28.07 55.88 -15.05
CA ILE A 15 27.11 55.88 -16.18
C ILE A 15 27.10 54.52 -16.89
N CYS A 16 28.30 53.95 -17.16
CA CYS A 16 28.37 52.62 -17.78
C CYS A 16 27.74 51.53 -16.90
N LEU A 17 27.94 51.59 -15.57
CA LEU A 17 27.30 50.66 -14.60
C LEU A 17 25.77 50.82 -14.61
N LEU A 18 25.26 52.05 -14.63
CA LEU A 18 23.81 52.32 -14.71
C LEU A 18 23.19 51.79 -16.01
N ILE A 19 23.90 51.98 -17.13
CA ILE A 19 23.49 51.45 -18.43
C ILE A 19 23.46 49.91 -18.41
N LEU A 20 24.49 49.27 -17.84
CA LEU A 20 24.61 47.82 -17.70
C LEU A 20 23.46 47.28 -16.82
N VAL A 21 23.21 47.92 -15.70
CA VAL A 21 22.09 47.58 -14.81
C VAL A 21 20.74 47.74 -15.56
N GLY A 22 20.54 48.83 -16.30
CA GLY A 22 19.37 49.04 -17.11
C GLY A 22 19.17 47.95 -18.16
N LEU A 23 20.22 47.57 -18.87
CA LEU A 23 20.20 46.47 -19.86
C LEU A 23 19.86 45.13 -19.17
N ILE A 24 20.45 44.83 -18.04
CA ILE A 24 20.13 43.62 -17.29
C ILE A 24 18.64 43.59 -16.85
N CYS A 25 18.12 44.75 -16.42
CA CYS A 25 16.69 44.88 -16.08
C CYS A 25 15.77 44.67 -17.28
N ILE A 26 16.10 45.23 -18.43
CA ILE A 26 15.35 45.03 -19.67
C ILE A 26 15.37 43.58 -20.10
N VAL A 27 16.52 42.95 -20.12
CA VAL A 27 16.65 41.53 -20.50
C VAL A 27 15.86 40.65 -19.54
N ARG A 28 15.95 40.88 -18.24
CA ARG A 28 15.14 40.16 -17.24
C ARG A 28 13.64 40.37 -17.49
N PHE A 29 13.20 41.59 -17.66
CA PHE A 29 11.78 41.90 -17.93
C PHE A 29 11.27 41.19 -19.18
N THR A 30 12.05 41.16 -20.25
CA THR A 30 11.70 40.48 -21.52
C THR A 30 11.57 38.97 -21.31
N ILE A 31 12.53 38.36 -20.62
CA ILE A 31 12.49 36.92 -20.26
C ILE A 31 11.24 36.58 -19.45
N TYR A 32 10.92 37.41 -18.44
CA TYR A 32 9.72 37.24 -17.62
C TYR A 32 8.42 37.32 -18.40
N THR A 33 8.36 38.28 -19.34
CA THR A 33 7.19 38.47 -20.20
C THR A 33 6.95 37.25 -21.08
N ILE A 34 8.00 36.78 -21.76
CA ILE A 34 7.95 35.59 -22.62
C ILE A 34 7.55 34.35 -21.82
N TYR A 35 8.14 34.14 -20.66
CA TYR A 35 7.83 33.01 -19.80
C TYR A 35 6.37 33.03 -19.30
N GLY A 36 5.89 34.19 -18.83
CA GLY A 36 4.52 34.34 -18.39
C GLY A 36 3.49 34.08 -19.51
N PHE A 37 3.74 34.54 -20.74
CA PHE A 37 2.89 34.25 -21.88
C PHE A 37 2.87 32.78 -22.26
N LYS A 38 4.02 32.10 -22.20
CA LYS A 38 4.11 30.67 -22.48
C LYS A 38 3.26 29.86 -21.49
N ILE A 39 3.37 30.15 -20.20
CA ILE A 39 2.61 29.48 -19.14
C ILE A 39 1.12 29.74 -19.29
N LEU A 40 0.71 30.99 -19.53
CA LEU A 40 -0.69 31.34 -19.75
C LEU A 40 -1.28 30.63 -20.98
N ASN A 41 -0.52 30.50 -22.04
CA ASN A 41 -0.96 29.80 -23.26
C ASN A 41 -1.10 28.28 -23.02
N GLN A 42 -0.20 27.66 -22.25
CA GLN A 42 -0.35 26.26 -21.84
C GLN A 42 -1.65 26.06 -21.04
N ALA A 43 -1.89 26.90 -20.01
CA ALA A 43 -3.10 26.85 -19.23
C ALA A 43 -4.38 27.03 -20.07
N LYS A 44 -4.41 28.00 -20.97
CA LYS A 44 -5.55 28.26 -21.87
C LYS A 44 -5.85 27.11 -22.83
N LYS A 45 -4.86 26.30 -23.17
CA LYS A 45 -5.02 25.11 -24.02
C LYS A 45 -5.41 23.86 -23.24
N GLY A 46 -5.57 23.94 -21.92
CA GLY A 46 -5.79 22.78 -21.04
C GLY A 46 -4.57 21.86 -20.93
N GLU A 47 -3.39 22.33 -21.33
CA GLU A 47 -2.14 21.59 -21.20
C GLU A 47 -1.64 21.61 -19.76
N THR A 48 -0.99 20.53 -19.31
CA THR A 48 -0.32 20.49 -18.00
C THR A 48 0.69 21.63 -17.90
N VAL A 49 0.47 22.54 -16.94
CA VAL A 49 1.39 23.65 -16.68
C VAL A 49 2.65 23.13 -16.01
N LYS A 50 3.78 23.26 -16.72
CA LYS A 50 5.11 22.88 -16.19
C LYS A 50 5.85 24.14 -15.77
N LEU A 51 6.00 24.35 -14.47
CA LEU A 51 6.77 25.45 -13.91
C LEU A 51 8.22 24.99 -13.68
N TYR A 52 9.16 25.83 -14.08
CA TYR A 52 10.59 25.63 -13.85
C TYR A 52 11.06 26.72 -12.88
N HIS A 53 11.72 26.35 -11.80
CA HIS A 53 12.17 27.26 -10.73
C HIS A 53 11.04 27.89 -9.89
N ASP A 54 11.40 28.90 -9.13
CA ASP A 54 10.41 29.69 -8.41
C ASP A 54 9.52 30.44 -9.43
N ASN A 55 8.27 30.59 -9.09
CA ASN A 55 7.28 31.29 -9.92
C ASN A 55 7.23 32.80 -9.63
N ALA A 56 8.28 33.36 -9.06
CA ALA A 56 8.41 34.80 -8.72
C ALA A 56 8.11 35.70 -9.93
N ASN A 57 8.26 35.16 -11.12
CA ASN A 57 8.25 35.86 -12.38
C ASN A 57 6.91 35.81 -13.12
N LEU A 58 5.88 35.18 -12.54
CA LEU A 58 4.55 35.14 -13.15
C LEU A 58 3.75 36.39 -12.80
N TRP A 59 2.96 36.86 -13.76
CA TRP A 59 2.00 37.94 -13.51
C TRP A 59 0.89 37.47 -12.58
N LYS A 60 0.34 38.38 -11.78
CA LYS A 60 -0.80 38.08 -10.89
C LYS A 60 -2.00 37.55 -11.67
N SER A 61 -2.25 38.07 -12.89
CA SER A 61 -3.33 37.59 -13.76
C SER A 61 -3.13 36.15 -14.22
N THR A 62 -1.89 35.74 -14.49
CA THR A 62 -1.57 34.35 -14.86
C THR A 62 -1.80 33.41 -13.67
N VAL A 63 -1.37 33.78 -12.48
CA VAL A 63 -1.61 33.03 -11.24
C VAL A 63 -3.10 32.87 -11.00
N LYS A 64 -3.87 33.96 -11.09
CA LYS A 64 -5.32 33.95 -10.94
C LYS A 64 -5.98 33.00 -11.95
N TYR A 65 -5.61 33.11 -13.23
CA TYR A 65 -6.15 32.25 -14.28
C TYR A 65 -5.91 30.76 -13.99
N ILE A 66 -4.70 30.39 -13.56
CA ILE A 66 -4.34 29.01 -13.20
C ILE A 66 -5.24 28.51 -12.05
N ASN A 67 -5.37 29.30 -10.97
CA ASN A 67 -6.18 28.90 -9.81
C ASN A 67 -7.67 28.72 -10.14
N GLU A 68 -8.19 29.44 -11.11
CA GLU A 68 -9.61 29.45 -11.46
C GLU A 68 -9.97 28.43 -12.57
N ASN A 69 -9.00 27.95 -13.36
CA ASN A 69 -9.28 27.18 -14.57
C ASN A 69 -8.50 25.87 -14.69
N MET A 70 -7.70 25.51 -13.70
CA MET A 70 -6.94 24.26 -13.69
C MET A 70 -7.13 23.54 -12.37
N ASP A 71 -7.19 22.20 -12.42
CA ASP A 71 -7.27 21.36 -11.23
C ASP A 71 -5.90 21.16 -10.60
N GLU A 72 -4.89 20.85 -11.39
CA GLU A 72 -3.54 20.56 -10.94
C GLU A 72 -2.47 21.33 -11.69
N ILE A 73 -1.37 21.62 -11.01
CA ILE A 73 -0.14 22.15 -11.61
C ILE A 73 1.06 21.30 -11.20
N THR A 74 2.07 21.27 -12.05
CA THR A 74 3.30 20.52 -11.81
C THR A 74 4.53 21.43 -11.86
N TYR A 75 5.27 21.51 -10.75
CA TYR A 75 6.60 22.08 -10.69
C TYR A 75 7.64 21.06 -11.14
N THR A 76 8.46 21.43 -12.12
CA THR A 76 9.53 20.58 -12.64
C THR A 76 10.90 21.16 -12.31
N TYR A 77 11.68 20.36 -11.61
CA TYR A 77 13.07 20.65 -11.28
C TYR A 77 13.98 19.56 -11.85
N ARG A 78 15.28 19.78 -11.80
CA ARG A 78 16.26 18.84 -12.40
C ARG A 78 16.09 17.39 -11.94
N ASN A 79 15.78 17.18 -10.67
CA ASN A 79 15.79 15.85 -10.02
C ASN A 79 14.44 15.45 -9.42
N TYR A 80 13.41 16.28 -9.52
CA TYR A 80 12.08 16.01 -8.98
C TYR A 80 11.00 16.84 -9.68
N THR A 81 9.77 16.37 -9.60
CA THR A 81 8.56 17.15 -9.91
C THR A 81 7.65 17.14 -8.70
N VAL A 82 6.92 18.22 -8.48
CA VAL A 82 5.91 18.36 -7.43
C VAL A 82 4.58 18.69 -8.10
N THR A 83 3.59 17.83 -7.92
CA THR A 83 2.21 18.07 -8.37
C THR A 83 1.39 18.54 -7.18
N MET A 84 0.53 19.52 -7.39
CA MET A 84 -0.32 20.10 -6.36
C MET A 84 -1.63 20.60 -6.97
N ASP A 85 -2.67 20.73 -6.15
CA ASP A 85 -3.90 21.38 -6.49
C ASP A 85 -3.61 22.86 -6.85
N SER A 86 -4.20 23.32 -7.94
CA SER A 86 -3.97 24.66 -8.47
C SER A 86 -4.48 25.76 -7.54
N SER A 87 -5.51 25.51 -6.74
CA SER A 87 -6.09 26.47 -5.79
C SER A 87 -5.08 26.98 -4.75
N TYR A 88 -4.08 26.15 -4.42
CA TYR A 88 -2.99 26.52 -3.51
C TYR A 88 -1.85 27.30 -4.18
N PHE A 89 -1.90 27.47 -5.49
CA PHE A 89 -0.83 28.10 -6.24
C PHE A 89 -0.70 29.60 -5.89
N LYS A 90 0.48 30.00 -5.45
CA LYS A 90 0.80 31.41 -5.11
C LYS A 90 2.08 31.84 -5.79
N LYS A 91 2.16 33.14 -6.08
CA LYS A 91 3.41 33.77 -6.53
C LYS A 91 4.48 33.63 -5.43
N ASN A 92 5.71 33.34 -5.80
CA ASN A 92 6.87 33.16 -4.88
C ASN A 92 6.80 31.92 -3.98
N MET A 93 6.05 30.91 -4.38
CA MET A 93 5.95 29.67 -3.64
C MET A 93 7.20 28.81 -3.81
N ASN A 94 7.81 28.39 -2.72
CA ASN A 94 8.89 27.44 -2.75
C ASN A 94 8.38 26.06 -2.36
N VAL A 95 8.22 25.18 -3.35
CA VAL A 95 7.76 23.78 -3.17
C VAL A 95 8.91 22.78 -3.26
N LYS A 96 10.14 23.22 -3.03
CA LYS A 96 11.31 22.36 -3.10
C LYS A 96 11.38 21.43 -1.89
N PRO A 97 11.25 20.08 -2.07
CA PRO A 97 11.49 19.14 -1.00
C PRO A 97 12.99 19.16 -0.61
N SER A 98 13.28 19.12 0.68
CA SER A 98 14.64 18.88 1.16
C SER A 98 14.89 17.38 1.20
N THR A 99 15.96 16.93 0.52
CA THR A 99 16.33 15.51 0.47
C THR A 99 17.73 15.30 1.02
N GLU A 100 17.88 14.29 1.87
CA GLU A 100 19.14 13.93 2.51
C GLU A 100 19.36 12.41 2.48
N ASN A 101 20.59 11.98 2.15
CA ASN A 101 20.98 10.59 2.34
C ASN A 101 21.26 10.34 3.82
N LYS A 102 20.40 9.62 4.50
CA LYS A 102 20.47 9.39 5.93
C LYS A 102 20.62 7.91 6.25
N LYS A 103 21.41 7.60 7.25
CA LYS A 103 21.45 6.28 7.87
C LYS A 103 20.61 6.34 9.15
N ILE A 104 19.61 5.50 9.24
CA ILE A 104 18.76 5.42 10.42
C ILE A 104 19.42 4.49 11.44
N THR A 105 19.38 4.89 12.69
CA THR A 105 19.89 4.15 13.85
C THR A 105 18.79 3.58 14.73
N ASN A 106 17.55 3.56 14.26
CA ASN A 106 16.44 2.92 14.94
C ASN A 106 16.65 1.40 14.96
N THR A 107 16.22 0.72 16.02
CA THR A 107 16.39 -0.72 16.22
C THR A 107 15.82 -1.57 15.09
N GLU A 108 14.69 -1.15 14.48
CA GLU A 108 14.04 -1.82 13.36
C GLU A 108 14.77 -1.59 12.02
N PHE A 109 15.38 -0.41 11.85
CA PHE A 109 16.09 -0.01 10.63
C PHE A 109 17.61 0.11 10.82
N LEU A 110 18.14 -0.52 11.85
CA LEU A 110 19.57 -0.48 12.18
C LEU A 110 20.42 -0.73 10.94
N LYS A 111 21.32 0.20 10.65
CA LYS A 111 22.27 0.20 9.52
C LYS A 111 21.64 0.41 8.14
N GLN A 112 20.36 0.70 8.01
CA GLN A 112 19.76 0.97 6.72
C GLN A 112 20.10 2.37 6.21
N LYS A 113 20.52 2.45 4.95
CA LYS A 113 20.77 3.71 4.24
C LYS A 113 19.56 4.01 3.36
N GLY A 114 19.04 5.21 3.47
CA GLY A 114 17.88 5.63 2.69
C GLY A 114 17.91 7.10 2.34
N LEU A 115 16.92 7.51 1.57
CA LEU A 115 16.68 8.90 1.21
C LEU A 115 15.61 9.46 2.15
N TYR A 116 16.01 10.39 3.00
CA TYR A 116 15.11 11.16 3.85
C TYR A 116 14.59 12.36 3.07
N ILE A 117 13.29 12.58 3.13
CA ILE A 117 12.59 13.68 2.48
C ILE A 117 11.93 14.50 3.57
N LYS A 118 12.44 15.71 3.78
CA LYS A 118 11.86 16.67 4.71
C LYS A 118 10.88 17.55 3.97
N ASN A 119 9.67 17.56 4.47
CA ASN A 119 8.58 18.29 3.86
C ASN A 119 8.32 19.61 4.61
N ASN A 120 9.21 20.57 4.45
CA ASN A 120 9.18 21.82 5.23
C ASN A 120 8.01 22.75 4.91
N ASN A 121 7.40 22.70 3.70
CA ASN A 121 6.40 23.67 3.25
C ASN A 121 5.40 23.11 2.24
N ILE A 122 5.34 21.79 2.05
CA ILE A 122 4.55 21.14 1.00
C ILE A 122 3.32 20.41 1.58
N MET A 123 3.27 20.26 2.92
CA MET A 123 2.15 19.62 3.64
C MET A 123 0.84 20.34 3.39
N GLY A 124 -0.19 19.58 3.01
CA GLY A 124 -1.51 20.10 2.70
C GLY A 124 -1.61 20.83 1.35
N ILE A 125 -0.55 20.85 0.54
CA ILE A 125 -0.50 21.56 -0.75
C ILE A 125 -0.16 20.62 -1.90
N ALA A 126 0.85 19.77 -1.73
CA ALA A 126 1.26 18.81 -2.77
C ALA A 126 0.51 17.50 -2.63
N SER A 127 0.03 16.95 -3.76
CA SER A 127 -0.57 15.62 -3.82
C SER A 127 0.46 14.54 -4.14
N LYS A 128 1.48 14.88 -4.96
CA LYS A 128 2.50 13.93 -5.42
C LYS A 128 3.87 14.57 -5.57
N ILE A 129 4.91 13.82 -5.25
CA ILE A 129 6.30 14.18 -5.55
C ILE A 129 6.94 13.04 -6.35
N LYS A 130 7.34 13.31 -7.61
CA LYS A 130 8.19 12.41 -8.37
C LYS A 130 9.63 12.86 -8.22
N LEU A 131 10.50 11.99 -7.70
CA LEU A 131 11.90 12.33 -7.45
C LEU A 131 12.84 11.28 -8.02
N LYS A 132 14.03 11.75 -8.43
CA LYS A 132 15.12 10.88 -8.88
C LYS A 132 15.80 10.27 -7.67
N LEU A 133 15.80 8.93 -7.60
CA LEU A 133 16.47 8.20 -6.53
C LEU A 133 17.97 8.11 -6.75
N PRO A 134 18.78 8.03 -5.66
CA PRO A 134 20.18 7.67 -5.74
C PRO A 134 20.37 6.24 -6.26
N HIS A 135 21.50 5.98 -6.92
CA HIS A 135 21.81 4.69 -7.56
C HIS A 135 21.62 3.49 -6.62
N TYR A 136 22.03 3.61 -5.36
CA TYR A 136 21.94 2.51 -4.39
C TYR A 136 20.50 2.10 -4.03
N LEU A 137 19.49 2.93 -4.32
CA LEU A 137 18.07 2.61 -4.19
C LEU A 137 17.50 2.08 -5.51
N TYR A 138 17.59 2.84 -6.61
CA TYR A 138 16.91 2.47 -7.84
C TYR A 138 17.46 1.21 -8.51
N LYS A 139 18.74 0.85 -8.31
CA LYS A 139 19.34 -0.35 -8.91
C LYS A 139 18.64 -1.66 -8.55
N ASN A 140 17.90 -1.67 -7.46
CA ASN A 140 17.20 -2.86 -6.97
C ASN A 140 15.79 -2.99 -7.57
N GLY A 141 15.31 -1.99 -8.31
CA GLY A 141 14.02 -1.97 -8.97
C GLY A 141 12.82 -1.74 -8.03
N TYR A 142 13.01 -1.89 -6.72
CA TYR A 142 11.97 -1.73 -5.69
C TYR A 142 12.52 -1.00 -4.48
N VAL A 143 11.64 -0.28 -3.78
CA VAL A 143 11.94 0.41 -2.53
C VAL A 143 10.73 0.32 -1.58
N ASP A 144 10.98 0.56 -0.30
CA ASP A 144 9.95 0.75 0.71
C ASP A 144 9.85 2.23 1.05
N LEU A 145 8.63 2.70 1.25
CA LEU A 145 8.29 4.04 1.66
C LEU A 145 7.76 4.04 3.09
N TYR A 146 8.36 4.85 3.92
CA TYR A 146 7.92 5.10 5.30
C TYR A 146 7.48 6.54 5.45
N GLY A 147 6.36 6.74 6.15
CA GLY A 147 5.98 8.02 6.74
C GLY A 147 6.62 8.19 8.11
N ILE A 148 6.91 9.42 8.49
CA ILE A 148 7.47 9.73 9.79
C ILE A 148 6.49 10.67 10.48
N ASP A 149 5.93 10.21 11.59
CA ASP A 149 4.96 10.96 12.37
C ASP A 149 5.61 12.12 13.17
N GLU A 150 4.81 12.89 13.88
CA GLU A 150 5.29 14.02 14.71
C GLU A 150 6.20 13.56 15.86
N ASN A 151 6.05 12.32 16.32
CA ASN A 151 6.87 11.71 17.37
C ASN A 151 8.18 11.12 16.85
N GLY A 152 8.38 11.13 15.52
CA GLY A 152 9.57 10.57 14.87
C GLY A 152 9.49 9.06 14.64
N ASN A 153 8.31 8.43 14.79
CA ASN A 153 8.11 7.02 14.49
C ASN A 153 8.03 6.79 12.97
N TYR A 154 8.59 5.68 12.52
CA TYR A 154 8.59 5.27 11.13
C TYR A 154 7.45 4.27 10.90
N LEU A 155 6.49 4.63 10.06
CA LEU A 155 5.38 3.78 9.65
C LEU A 155 5.54 3.39 8.19
N LEU A 156 5.50 2.08 7.90
CA LEU A 156 5.56 1.57 6.53
C LEU A 156 4.27 1.94 5.79
N LEU A 157 4.39 2.80 4.77
CA LEU A 157 3.26 3.24 3.95
C LEU A 157 3.11 2.39 2.70
N GLU A 158 4.22 2.12 2.02
CA GLU A 158 4.24 1.33 0.79
C GLU A 158 5.44 0.38 0.83
N SER A 159 5.18 -0.91 0.71
CA SER A 159 6.24 -1.93 0.63
C SER A 159 6.46 -2.35 -0.80
N ARG A 160 7.70 -2.68 -1.16
CA ARG A 160 8.11 -3.19 -2.47
C ARG A 160 7.57 -2.36 -3.66
N LYS A 161 7.53 -1.05 -3.51
CA LYS A 161 7.09 -0.15 -4.59
C LYS A 161 8.09 -0.17 -5.74
N LYS A 162 7.61 -0.40 -6.96
CA LYS A 162 8.46 -0.40 -8.18
C LYS A 162 9.03 0.99 -8.44
N VAL A 163 10.30 1.03 -8.80
CA VAL A 163 10.99 2.25 -9.25
C VAL A 163 10.92 2.30 -10.77
N ASP A 164 10.38 3.39 -11.30
CA ASP A 164 10.26 3.61 -12.73
C ASP A 164 11.55 4.27 -13.26
N ASP A 165 12.39 3.49 -13.93
CA ASP A 165 13.74 3.84 -14.38
C ASP A 165 14.63 4.31 -13.21
N LYS A 166 14.68 5.59 -12.94
CA LYS A 166 15.46 6.22 -11.84
C LYS A 166 14.58 7.03 -10.92
N TYR A 167 13.28 7.04 -11.19
CA TYR A 167 12.32 7.91 -10.52
C TYR A 167 11.36 7.12 -9.65
N PHE A 168 10.96 7.74 -8.57
CA PHE A 168 9.95 7.25 -7.64
C PHE A 168 8.87 8.30 -7.46
N THR A 169 7.62 7.89 -7.49
CA THR A 169 6.48 8.77 -7.22
C THR A 169 5.97 8.49 -5.82
N LEU A 170 6.06 9.49 -4.97
CA LEU A 170 5.56 9.54 -3.62
C LEU A 170 4.22 10.27 -3.62
N ASN A 171 3.17 9.63 -3.13
CA ASN A 171 1.94 10.32 -2.75
C ASN A 171 2.14 10.98 -1.38
N ILE A 172 1.61 12.19 -1.21
CA ILE A 172 1.68 12.89 0.08
C ILE A 172 0.47 12.49 0.90
N TYR A 173 0.71 12.06 2.14
CA TYR A 173 -0.30 11.69 3.12
C TYR A 173 -0.37 12.76 4.21
N GLU A 174 -1.56 13.20 4.57
CA GLU A 174 -1.78 14.34 5.47
C GLU A 174 -1.15 14.20 6.85
N ASN A 175 -1.03 12.96 7.34
CA ASN A 175 -0.56 12.66 8.69
C ASN A 175 0.97 12.60 8.85
N TYR A 176 1.74 12.80 7.76
CA TYR A 176 3.20 12.66 7.81
C TYR A 176 3.92 13.91 7.32
N SER A 177 4.77 14.46 8.19
CA SER A 177 5.59 15.64 7.86
C SER A 177 6.88 15.30 7.11
N ASN A 178 7.35 14.07 7.22
CA ASN A 178 8.58 13.61 6.61
C ASN A 178 8.41 12.19 6.06
N TYR A 179 9.29 11.82 5.11
CA TYR A 179 9.27 10.49 4.50
C TYR A 179 10.68 9.90 4.44
N PHE A 180 10.75 8.59 4.41
CA PHE A 180 11.99 7.86 4.24
C PHE A 180 11.82 6.74 3.21
N ILE A 181 12.69 6.74 2.21
CA ILE A 181 12.72 5.73 1.15
C ILE A 181 13.97 4.89 1.35
N THR A 182 13.80 3.58 1.44
CA THR A 182 14.92 2.65 1.64
C THR A 182 14.76 1.37 0.84
N TYR A 183 15.81 0.57 0.78
CA TYR A 183 15.80 -0.80 0.30
C TYR A 183 16.54 -1.66 1.32
N VAL A 184 15.81 -2.58 1.92
CA VAL A 184 16.35 -3.55 2.87
C VAL A 184 16.67 -4.82 2.11
N LYS A 185 17.96 -5.14 2.00
CA LYS A 185 18.41 -6.33 1.28
C LYS A 185 18.03 -7.60 2.05
N LEU A 186 17.48 -8.58 1.34
CA LEU A 186 17.31 -9.92 1.88
C LEU A 186 18.70 -10.59 2.00
N GLU A 187 19.04 -11.11 3.18
CA GLU A 187 20.32 -11.77 3.43
C GLU A 187 20.19 -13.29 3.36
N SER A 188 19.10 -13.83 3.92
CA SER A 188 18.84 -15.25 3.91
C SER A 188 17.35 -15.57 4.05
N ILE A 189 16.98 -16.77 3.66
CA ILE A 189 15.67 -17.38 3.91
C ILE A 189 15.83 -18.66 4.72
N LYS A 190 14.88 -18.93 5.60
CA LYS A 190 14.78 -20.18 6.34
C LYS A 190 13.41 -20.80 6.13
N THR A 191 13.31 -22.10 6.28
CA THR A 191 12.05 -22.85 6.18
C THR A 191 12.09 -24.06 7.09
N THR A 192 10.96 -24.67 7.34
CA THR A 192 10.85 -25.97 7.99
C THR A 192 11.64 -27.01 7.17
N GLN A 193 12.36 -27.91 7.82
CA GLN A 193 13.23 -28.88 7.15
C GLN A 193 12.45 -29.92 6.35
N SER A 194 11.28 -30.33 6.84
CA SER A 194 10.45 -31.34 6.17
C SER A 194 8.98 -31.21 6.53
N TYR A 195 8.13 -31.61 5.59
CA TYR A 195 6.70 -31.87 5.78
C TYR A 195 6.38 -33.31 5.44
N THR A 196 5.50 -33.93 6.23
CA THR A 196 4.85 -35.22 5.89
C THR A 196 3.38 -34.92 5.66
N LEU A 197 2.85 -35.32 4.51
CA LEU A 197 1.49 -35.08 4.06
C LEU A 197 0.87 -36.40 3.62
N THR A 198 -0.44 -36.49 3.65
CA THR A 198 -1.21 -37.59 3.07
C THR A 198 -1.68 -37.18 1.65
N GLU A 199 -1.87 -38.14 0.75
CA GLU A 199 -2.43 -37.87 -0.60
C GLU A 199 -3.73 -37.06 -0.51
N GLY A 200 -3.82 -35.95 -1.25
CA GLY A 200 -4.91 -34.98 -1.25
C GLY A 200 -4.76 -33.85 -0.22
N GLU A 201 -3.82 -33.95 0.72
CA GLU A 201 -3.59 -32.89 1.73
C GLU A 201 -2.83 -31.70 1.13
N THR A 202 -3.16 -30.50 1.65
CA THR A 202 -2.45 -29.26 1.33
C THR A 202 -1.67 -28.74 2.52
N LYS A 203 -0.55 -28.05 2.25
CA LYS A 203 0.28 -27.44 3.31
C LYS A 203 1.05 -26.24 2.81
N GLU A 204 0.97 -25.13 3.53
CA GLU A 204 1.76 -23.94 3.22
C GLU A 204 3.22 -24.10 3.66
N ILE A 205 4.15 -23.75 2.76
CA ILE A 205 5.57 -23.65 3.08
C ILE A 205 5.83 -22.36 3.83
N LYS A 206 6.10 -22.45 5.12
CA LYS A 206 6.48 -21.29 5.92
C LYS A 206 7.92 -20.88 5.58
N VAL A 207 8.09 -19.65 5.08
CA VAL A 207 9.38 -19.04 4.76
C VAL A 207 9.63 -17.88 5.69
N GLU A 208 10.71 -17.95 6.46
CA GLU A 208 11.20 -16.85 7.28
C GLU A 208 12.25 -16.08 6.51
N PHE A 209 12.16 -14.77 6.51
CA PHE A 209 13.07 -13.85 5.84
C PHE A 209 14.00 -13.19 6.85
N ASN A 210 15.27 -13.11 6.53
CA ASN A 210 16.24 -12.38 7.34
C ASN A 210 16.94 -11.30 6.50
N PRO A 211 16.80 -10.02 6.86
CA PRO A 211 15.94 -9.51 7.93
C PRO A 211 14.43 -9.65 7.57
N SER A 212 13.58 -9.69 8.59
CA SER A 212 12.12 -9.89 8.43
C SER A 212 11.47 -8.74 7.65
N ASN A 213 12.05 -7.54 7.68
CA ASN A 213 11.64 -6.35 6.94
C ASN A 213 12.34 -6.20 5.58
N ALA A 214 12.89 -7.28 4.97
CA ALA A 214 13.48 -7.20 3.65
C ALA A 214 12.48 -6.67 2.62
N THR A 215 12.89 -5.68 1.80
CA THR A 215 12.03 -5.01 0.80
C THR A 215 11.49 -5.97 -0.25
N ASN A 216 12.30 -6.94 -0.68
CA ASN A 216 11.90 -7.93 -1.66
C ASN A 216 11.95 -9.33 -1.07
N LYS A 217 10.78 -9.84 -0.70
CA LYS A 217 10.58 -11.17 -0.14
C LYS A 217 10.06 -12.19 -1.17
N LYS A 218 10.07 -11.83 -2.46
CA LYS A 218 9.61 -12.75 -3.51
C LYS A 218 10.51 -13.98 -3.55
N VAL A 219 9.89 -15.14 -3.50
CA VAL A 219 10.54 -16.45 -3.64
C VAL A 219 9.95 -17.19 -4.83
N THR A 220 10.74 -18.11 -5.37
CA THR A 220 10.29 -19.07 -6.38
C THR A 220 10.51 -20.47 -5.88
N TYR A 221 9.61 -21.37 -6.25
CA TYR A 221 9.60 -22.77 -5.86
C TYR A 221 9.93 -23.63 -7.08
N SER A 222 10.81 -24.60 -6.93
CA SER A 222 11.26 -25.43 -8.05
C SER A 222 11.94 -26.72 -7.57
N GLY A 223 12.25 -27.63 -8.52
CA GLY A 223 13.10 -28.83 -8.30
C GLY A 223 12.39 -29.93 -7.53
N TYR A 224 11.08 -29.93 -7.46
CA TYR A 224 10.25 -30.99 -6.91
C TYR A 224 9.72 -31.89 -8.04
N ASP A 225 9.27 -33.09 -7.65
CA ASP A 225 8.63 -34.04 -8.57
C ASP A 225 7.12 -33.68 -8.66
N GLU A 226 6.71 -33.20 -9.84
CA GLU A 226 5.34 -32.79 -10.13
C GLU A 226 4.34 -33.96 -10.12
N SER A 227 4.79 -35.20 -10.19
CA SER A 227 3.94 -36.37 -10.01
C SER A 227 3.61 -36.65 -8.55
N VAL A 228 4.42 -36.12 -7.62
CA VAL A 228 4.27 -36.31 -6.17
C VAL A 228 3.52 -35.13 -5.52
N ILE A 229 3.88 -33.92 -5.92
CA ILE A 229 3.28 -32.68 -5.39
C ILE A 229 3.15 -31.61 -6.47
N THR A 230 2.25 -30.65 -6.26
CA THR A 230 2.33 -29.33 -6.89
C THR A 230 2.65 -28.28 -5.84
N VAL A 231 3.27 -27.17 -6.27
CA VAL A 231 3.51 -26.01 -5.39
C VAL A 231 3.07 -24.75 -6.12
N GLU A 232 2.04 -24.10 -5.59
CA GLU A 232 1.51 -22.85 -6.14
C GLU A 232 1.50 -21.79 -5.04
N HIS A 233 2.12 -20.64 -5.28
CA HIS A 233 2.26 -19.53 -4.30
C HIS A 233 2.71 -19.98 -2.89
N GLY A 234 3.51 -21.06 -2.82
CA GLY A 234 3.99 -21.64 -1.56
C GLY A 234 3.07 -22.66 -0.92
N LEU A 235 1.90 -22.92 -1.49
CA LEU A 235 1.02 -24.00 -1.07
C LEU A 235 1.40 -25.30 -1.76
N ILE A 236 1.76 -26.33 -0.98
CA ILE A 236 1.97 -27.70 -1.47
C ILE A 236 0.60 -28.37 -1.56
N LYS A 237 0.34 -29.07 -2.67
CA LYS A 237 -0.74 -30.05 -2.78
C LYS A 237 -0.14 -31.42 -3.00
N ALA A 238 -0.40 -32.37 -2.11
CA ALA A 238 0.08 -33.75 -2.17
C ALA A 238 -0.76 -34.53 -3.19
N LEU A 239 -0.14 -35.04 -4.26
CA LEU A 239 -0.82 -35.75 -5.35
C LEU A 239 -0.74 -37.25 -5.19
N LYS A 240 0.47 -37.79 -4.95
CA LYS A 240 0.74 -39.23 -4.93
C LYS A 240 1.84 -39.54 -3.93
N ALA A 241 1.72 -40.70 -3.29
CA ALA A 241 2.74 -41.18 -2.35
C ALA A 241 4.13 -41.18 -2.97
N GLY A 242 5.07 -40.55 -2.28
CA GLY A 242 6.45 -40.40 -2.78
C GLY A 242 7.25 -39.44 -1.89
N LYS A 243 8.48 -39.17 -2.31
CA LYS A 243 9.39 -38.24 -1.63
C LYS A 243 9.98 -37.29 -2.65
N THR A 244 9.96 -35.99 -2.33
CA THR A 244 10.55 -34.96 -3.19
C THR A 244 11.19 -33.86 -2.35
N THR A 245 11.86 -32.91 -2.98
CA THR A 245 12.48 -31.76 -2.31
C THR A 245 12.14 -30.49 -3.08
N VAL A 246 11.50 -29.54 -2.42
CA VAL A 246 11.24 -28.22 -2.97
C VAL A 246 12.45 -27.33 -2.72
N LYS A 247 12.97 -26.72 -3.76
CA LYS A 247 14.01 -25.70 -3.70
C LYS A 247 13.32 -24.32 -3.72
N ILE A 248 13.57 -23.53 -2.70
CA ILE A 248 13.04 -22.18 -2.54
C ILE A 248 14.18 -21.21 -2.83
N LYS A 249 14.01 -20.32 -3.80
CA LYS A 249 15.02 -19.34 -4.19
C LYS A 249 14.47 -17.92 -3.99
N GLY A 250 15.15 -17.14 -3.15
CA GLY A 250 14.91 -15.70 -3.00
C GLY A 250 15.51 -14.89 -4.14
N ASN A 251 14.99 -13.68 -4.37
CA ASN A 251 15.49 -12.78 -5.41
C ASN A 251 16.97 -12.40 -5.26
N ASP A 252 17.48 -12.37 -4.03
CA ASP A 252 18.89 -12.06 -3.74
C ASP A 252 19.79 -13.31 -3.74
N MET A 253 19.36 -14.36 -4.45
CA MET A 253 20.09 -15.63 -4.63
C MET A 253 20.15 -16.52 -3.39
N SER A 254 19.50 -16.15 -2.27
CA SER A 254 19.38 -17.05 -1.11
C SER A 254 18.56 -18.29 -1.47
N ILE A 255 18.97 -19.44 -0.92
CA ILE A 255 18.36 -20.75 -1.24
C ILE A 255 18.06 -21.48 0.06
N ALA A 256 16.82 -21.95 0.19
CA ALA A 256 16.41 -22.93 1.20
C ALA A 256 15.86 -24.19 0.51
N LYS A 257 15.77 -25.28 1.25
CA LYS A 257 15.22 -26.56 0.75
C LYS A 257 14.30 -27.15 1.82
N VAL A 258 13.19 -27.71 1.38
CA VAL A 258 12.27 -28.44 2.24
C VAL A 258 12.01 -29.83 1.63
N LYS A 259 12.13 -30.88 2.45
CA LYS A 259 11.78 -32.23 2.06
C LYS A 259 10.27 -32.41 2.22
N VAL A 260 9.63 -33.01 1.24
CA VAL A 260 8.21 -33.36 1.30
C VAL A 260 8.08 -34.87 1.13
N ILE A 261 7.39 -35.49 2.07
CA ILE A 261 7.04 -36.89 2.06
C ILE A 261 5.53 -36.97 1.95
N VAL A 262 5.05 -37.61 0.91
CA VAL A 262 3.62 -37.89 0.73
C VAL A 262 3.38 -39.36 1.06
N GLU A 263 2.52 -39.60 2.02
CA GLU A 263 2.08 -40.95 2.40
C GLU A 263 0.78 -41.31 1.68
N LYS A 264 0.58 -42.58 1.40
CA LYS A 264 -0.64 -43.07 0.79
C LYS A 264 -1.85 -42.81 1.70
N LYS A 265 -2.92 -42.29 1.14
CA LYS A 265 -4.18 -42.16 1.88
C LYS A 265 -4.65 -43.55 2.32
N LYS A 266 -4.64 -43.81 3.62
CA LYS A 266 -5.23 -45.05 4.16
C LYS A 266 -6.73 -45.01 3.88
N GLU A 267 -7.27 -46.02 3.17
CA GLU A 267 -8.72 -46.14 3.04
C GLU A 267 -9.34 -46.17 4.44
N LYS A 268 -10.07 -45.12 4.78
CA LYS A 268 -10.84 -45.06 6.03
C LYS A 268 -11.97 -46.09 5.93
N LYS A 269 -11.87 -47.20 6.66
CA LYS A 269 -13.05 -47.92 7.15
C LYS A 269 -13.64 -47.05 8.25
N GLU A 270 -14.95 -46.75 8.07
CA GLU A 270 -15.86 -46.08 8.98
C GLU A 270 -15.71 -44.58 9.20
N GLU A 271 -16.77 -43.87 8.81
CA GLU A 271 -17.03 -42.46 9.10
C GLU A 271 -17.01 -42.23 10.62
N LYS A 272 -15.90 -41.67 11.13
CA LYS A 272 -16.00 -40.83 12.31
C LYS A 272 -16.72 -39.56 11.86
N LYS A 273 -17.93 -39.29 12.40
CA LYS A 273 -18.53 -37.95 12.38
C LYS A 273 -17.44 -36.98 12.76
N GLU A 274 -17.00 -36.13 11.82
CA GLU A 274 -16.15 -35.01 12.14
C GLU A 274 -16.95 -34.13 13.12
N GLU A 275 -16.50 -34.04 14.36
CA GLU A 275 -17.01 -33.02 15.27
C GLU A 275 -16.77 -31.67 14.59
N LYS A 276 -17.84 -30.89 14.42
CA LYS A 276 -17.76 -29.53 13.89
C LYS A 276 -16.70 -28.77 14.69
N PRO A 277 -15.80 -28.04 14.03
CA PRO A 277 -14.78 -27.25 14.72
C PRO A 277 -15.44 -26.33 15.74
N LYS A 278 -14.94 -26.36 16.97
CA LYS A 278 -15.53 -25.61 18.08
C LYS A 278 -14.92 -24.22 18.15
N VAL A 279 -15.79 -23.21 18.21
CA VAL A 279 -15.33 -21.85 18.56
C VAL A 279 -14.77 -21.86 19.97
N THR A 280 -13.58 -21.35 20.14
CA THR A 280 -12.92 -21.18 21.45
C THR A 280 -12.61 -19.71 21.68
N GLN A 281 -12.75 -19.23 22.91
CA GLN A 281 -12.32 -17.89 23.28
C GLN A 281 -10.95 -17.98 23.94
N GLY A 282 -9.99 -17.21 23.44
CA GLY A 282 -8.67 -17.09 24.01
C GLY A 282 -8.66 -16.26 25.31
N GLU A 283 -7.54 -16.31 26.04
CA GLU A 283 -7.32 -15.48 27.25
C GLU A 283 -7.34 -13.96 26.91
N ASP A 284 -7.07 -13.60 25.66
CA ASP A 284 -7.17 -12.26 25.09
C ASP A 284 -8.62 -11.80 24.82
N GLY A 285 -9.61 -12.65 25.09
CA GLY A 285 -11.02 -12.39 24.85
C GLY A 285 -11.47 -12.55 23.38
N ILE A 286 -10.57 -12.94 22.49
CA ILE A 286 -10.82 -13.09 21.04
C ILE A 286 -11.32 -14.51 20.75
N TYR A 287 -12.19 -14.65 19.77
CA TYR A 287 -12.73 -15.93 19.34
C TYR A 287 -11.94 -16.53 18.19
N TYR A 288 -11.67 -17.83 18.25
CA TYR A 288 -10.88 -18.57 17.27
C TYR A 288 -11.54 -19.89 16.88
N ILE A 289 -11.34 -20.30 15.61
CA ILE A 289 -11.56 -21.67 15.11
C ILE A 289 -10.30 -22.10 14.38
N ASP A 290 -9.71 -23.23 14.78
CA ASP A 290 -8.49 -23.78 14.17
C ASP A 290 -7.34 -22.73 14.07
N GLY A 291 -7.26 -21.82 15.05
CA GLY A 291 -6.29 -20.73 15.07
C GLY A 291 -6.66 -19.52 14.20
N ILE A 292 -7.80 -19.53 13.52
CA ILE A 292 -8.30 -18.40 12.74
C ILE A 292 -9.18 -17.51 13.63
N MET A 293 -8.84 -16.24 13.72
CA MET A 293 -9.62 -15.23 14.44
C MET A 293 -11.00 -15.06 13.77
N ILE A 294 -12.05 -15.23 14.53
CA ILE A 294 -13.43 -15.06 14.09
C ILE A 294 -13.99 -13.74 14.61
N VAL A 295 -14.47 -12.91 13.69
CA VAL A 295 -15.14 -11.64 14.00
C VAL A 295 -16.41 -11.56 13.15
N ASN A 296 -17.57 -11.55 13.77
CA ASN A 296 -18.85 -11.38 13.11
C ASN A 296 -19.91 -10.95 14.13
N LYS A 297 -21.18 -10.92 13.77
CA LYS A 297 -22.27 -10.46 14.63
C LYS A 297 -22.47 -11.30 15.92
N SER A 298 -21.90 -12.50 16.02
CA SER A 298 -21.96 -13.34 17.22
C SER A 298 -20.67 -13.33 18.04
N TYR A 299 -19.54 -12.97 17.42
CA TYR A 299 -18.20 -13.08 17.99
C TYR A 299 -17.49 -11.75 17.91
N PRO A 300 -17.63 -10.86 18.92
CA PRO A 300 -16.98 -9.55 18.92
C PRO A 300 -15.50 -9.62 19.30
N LEU A 301 -14.75 -8.61 18.90
CA LEU A 301 -13.46 -8.26 19.47
C LEU A 301 -13.66 -7.42 20.74
N PRO A 302 -12.76 -7.53 21.72
CA PRO A 302 -12.71 -6.60 22.86
C PRO A 302 -12.57 -5.13 22.37
N ASP A 303 -13.16 -4.21 23.11
CA ASP A 303 -13.02 -2.77 22.85
C ASP A 303 -11.56 -2.28 22.96
N THR A 304 -10.78 -2.97 23.80
CA THR A 304 -9.35 -2.73 24.03
C THR A 304 -8.45 -3.31 22.93
N TYR A 305 -8.98 -4.18 22.05
CA TYR A 305 -8.17 -4.76 20.98
C TYR A 305 -7.83 -3.72 19.92
N ASN A 306 -6.55 -3.40 19.81
CA ASN A 306 -6.04 -2.37 18.90
C ASN A 306 -4.67 -2.79 18.33
N PRO A 307 -4.60 -3.36 17.12
CA PRO A 307 -3.33 -3.68 16.46
C PRO A 307 -2.62 -2.43 15.88
N GLY A 308 -3.25 -1.25 15.92
CA GLY A 308 -2.68 0.00 15.44
C GLY A 308 -2.66 0.16 13.91
N GLY A 309 -3.14 -0.82 13.15
CA GLY A 309 -3.13 -0.83 11.68
C GLY A 309 -3.47 -2.18 11.10
N LEU A 310 -3.30 -2.34 9.79
CA LEU A 310 -3.34 -3.65 9.14
C LEU A 310 -2.13 -4.48 9.57
N LEU A 311 -2.38 -5.74 9.91
CA LEU A 311 -1.35 -6.64 10.40
C LEU A 311 -0.30 -6.97 9.31
N PRO A 312 0.96 -7.28 9.69
CA PRO A 312 2.02 -7.58 8.74
C PRO A 312 1.71 -8.73 7.78
N GLU A 313 1.03 -9.78 8.24
CA GLU A 313 0.60 -10.89 7.41
C GLU A 313 -0.39 -10.46 6.33
N PHE A 314 -1.37 -9.60 6.66
CA PHE A 314 -2.28 -9.02 5.67
C PHE A 314 -1.50 -8.22 4.63
N MET A 315 -0.63 -7.29 5.08
CA MET A 315 0.12 -6.41 4.20
C MET A 315 1.10 -7.16 3.29
N ASN A 316 1.75 -8.20 3.80
CA ASN A 316 2.63 -9.03 2.99
C ASN A 316 1.86 -9.77 1.89
N ALA A 317 0.73 -10.37 2.23
CA ALA A 317 -0.14 -11.06 1.30
C ALA A 317 -0.75 -10.10 0.26
N PHE A 318 -1.20 -8.93 0.70
CA PHE A 318 -1.74 -7.91 -0.18
C PHE A 318 -0.69 -7.38 -1.18
N ASN A 319 0.53 -7.14 -0.74
CA ASN A 319 1.60 -6.68 -1.62
C ASN A 319 2.02 -7.75 -2.65
N GLU A 320 1.96 -9.04 -2.29
CA GLU A 320 2.15 -10.15 -3.23
C GLU A 320 1.04 -10.14 -4.29
N MET A 321 -0.21 -10.08 -3.85
CA MET A 321 -1.40 -9.99 -4.69
C MET A 321 -1.38 -8.78 -5.62
N LEU A 322 -1.04 -7.60 -5.09
CA LEU A 322 -0.93 -6.35 -5.84
C LEU A 322 0.12 -6.43 -6.96
N GLY A 323 1.24 -7.11 -6.71
CA GLY A 323 2.30 -7.32 -7.71
C GLY A 323 1.80 -8.11 -8.92
N ASP A 324 1.07 -9.18 -8.69
CA ASP A 324 0.54 -10.04 -9.74
C ASP A 324 -0.67 -9.39 -10.44
N ALA A 325 -1.58 -8.75 -9.70
CA ALA A 325 -2.67 -7.94 -10.28
C ALA A 325 -2.14 -6.85 -11.22
N THR A 326 -1.09 -6.13 -10.80
CA THR A 326 -0.46 -5.10 -11.64
C THR A 326 0.14 -5.70 -12.93
N SER A 327 0.68 -6.91 -12.85
CA SER A 327 1.21 -7.62 -14.03
C SER A 327 0.11 -8.02 -15.02
N ASP A 328 -1.09 -8.28 -14.51
CA ASP A 328 -2.30 -8.56 -15.28
C ASP A 328 -3.03 -7.29 -15.75
N GLY A 329 -2.47 -6.09 -15.48
CA GLY A 329 -3.06 -4.80 -15.85
C GLY A 329 -4.17 -4.32 -14.92
N ILE A 330 -4.38 -4.99 -13.80
CA ILE A 330 -5.41 -4.68 -12.79
C ILE A 330 -4.84 -3.71 -11.74
N LYS A 331 -5.62 -2.70 -11.40
CA LYS A 331 -5.24 -1.68 -10.41
C LYS A 331 -5.99 -1.90 -9.10
N LEU A 332 -5.28 -2.36 -8.08
CA LEU A 332 -5.80 -2.53 -6.74
C LEU A 332 -5.18 -1.52 -5.76
N TRP A 333 -5.98 -1.02 -4.83
CA TRP A 333 -5.51 -0.23 -3.69
C TRP A 333 -6.42 -0.44 -2.49
N ILE A 334 -5.89 -0.27 -1.30
CA ILE A 334 -6.66 -0.29 -0.07
C ILE A 334 -7.38 1.06 0.06
N GLN A 335 -8.70 1.04 0.00
CA GLN A 335 -9.55 2.22 0.19
C GLN A 335 -9.85 2.45 1.67
N SER A 336 -10.17 1.38 2.40
CA SER A 336 -10.41 1.41 3.84
C SER A 336 -9.74 0.18 4.47
N GLY A 337 -8.82 0.41 5.39
CA GLY A 337 -8.09 -0.63 6.10
C GLY A 337 -8.57 -0.79 7.54
N TYR A 338 -7.62 -0.75 8.49
CA TYR A 338 -7.92 -0.82 9.92
C TYR A 338 -8.85 0.31 10.38
N ARG A 339 -9.82 -0.05 11.23
CA ARG A 339 -10.70 0.89 11.94
C ARG A 339 -10.73 0.55 13.43
N SER A 340 -10.41 1.51 14.29
CA SER A 340 -10.47 1.30 15.75
C SER A 340 -11.90 1.10 16.24
N TYR A 341 -12.05 0.54 17.43
CA TYR A 341 -13.35 0.45 18.10
C TYR A 341 -14.07 1.81 18.16
N ASP A 342 -13.39 2.86 18.63
CA ASP A 342 -13.96 4.19 18.76
C ASP A 342 -14.36 4.81 17.42
N TYR A 343 -13.56 4.58 16.37
CA TYR A 343 -13.94 4.99 15.02
C TYR A 343 -15.25 4.31 14.57
N GLN A 344 -15.36 2.99 14.83
CA GLN A 344 -16.56 2.24 14.48
C GLN A 344 -17.78 2.69 15.29
N VAL A 345 -17.64 3.13 16.55
CA VAL A 345 -18.71 3.75 17.33
C VAL A 345 -19.29 4.95 16.57
N GLY A 346 -18.43 5.90 16.21
CA GLY A 346 -18.87 7.10 15.49
C GLY A 346 -19.51 6.81 14.14
N LEU A 347 -18.92 5.88 13.39
CA LEU A 347 -19.41 5.46 12.07
C LEU A 347 -20.78 4.78 12.16
N TYR A 348 -20.93 3.81 13.05
CA TYR A 348 -22.19 3.10 13.24
C TYR A 348 -23.31 4.01 13.73
N ASP A 349 -23.03 4.87 14.70
CA ASP A 349 -24.01 5.87 15.20
C ASP A 349 -24.47 6.82 14.08
N MET A 350 -23.59 7.19 13.16
CA MET A 350 -23.95 8.00 12.01
C MET A 350 -24.97 7.24 11.11
N TYR A 351 -24.70 5.98 10.79
CA TYR A 351 -25.59 5.17 9.97
C TYR A 351 -26.94 4.88 10.64
N VAL A 352 -26.95 4.61 11.96
CA VAL A 352 -28.19 4.43 12.72
C VAL A 352 -29.07 5.70 12.70
N ARG A 353 -28.44 6.88 12.80
CA ARG A 353 -29.20 8.16 12.69
C ARG A 353 -29.75 8.39 11.28
N GLN A 354 -29.04 7.93 10.25
CA GLN A 354 -29.41 8.14 8.86
C GLN A 354 -30.50 7.16 8.41
N ASP A 355 -30.34 5.87 8.68
CA ASP A 355 -31.11 4.80 8.07
C ASP A 355 -31.90 3.93 9.07
N GLY A 356 -31.73 4.17 10.37
CA GLY A 356 -32.25 3.34 11.43
C GLY A 356 -31.41 2.10 11.68
N ARG A 357 -31.54 1.51 12.91
CA ARG A 357 -30.70 0.41 13.37
C ARG A 357 -30.81 -0.84 12.47
N ASP A 358 -32.03 -1.26 12.18
CA ASP A 358 -32.25 -2.51 11.42
C ASP A 358 -31.65 -2.43 10.01
N THR A 359 -31.73 -1.26 9.38
CA THR A 359 -31.10 -1.03 8.08
C THR A 359 -29.58 -0.94 8.18
N ALA A 360 -29.06 -0.18 9.15
CA ALA A 360 -27.64 -0.05 9.39
C ALA A 360 -26.95 -1.40 9.64
N ASP A 361 -27.58 -2.28 10.40
CA ASP A 361 -27.10 -3.64 10.68
C ASP A 361 -26.92 -4.52 9.43
N THR A 362 -27.54 -4.17 8.30
CA THR A 362 -27.41 -4.95 7.06
C THR A 362 -26.12 -4.66 6.27
N TYR A 363 -25.44 -3.55 6.55
CA TYR A 363 -24.24 -3.11 5.81
C TYR A 363 -23.13 -2.53 6.68
N SER A 364 -23.36 -2.32 7.98
CA SER A 364 -22.36 -1.85 8.91
C SER A 364 -22.34 -2.67 10.20
N ALA A 365 -21.17 -3.05 10.64
CA ALA A 365 -21.01 -3.78 11.89
C ALA A 365 -21.20 -2.84 13.10
N ARG A 366 -21.80 -3.35 14.18
CA ARG A 366 -21.77 -2.68 15.48
C ARG A 366 -20.33 -2.60 16.02
N PRO A 367 -19.99 -1.64 16.91
CA PRO A 367 -18.67 -1.55 17.54
C PRO A 367 -18.27 -2.88 18.18
N GLY A 368 -17.02 -3.30 17.93
CA GLY A 368 -16.50 -4.60 18.33
C GLY A 368 -16.77 -5.75 17.34
N TYR A 369 -17.75 -5.62 16.45
CA TYR A 369 -18.14 -6.68 15.52
C TYR A 369 -17.62 -6.45 14.08
N SER A 370 -16.82 -5.41 13.88
CA SER A 370 -16.22 -5.08 12.59
C SER A 370 -14.89 -5.82 12.37
N GLU A 371 -14.78 -6.54 11.25
CA GLU A 371 -13.51 -7.18 10.88
C GLU A 371 -12.37 -6.19 10.61
N HIS A 372 -12.66 -4.94 10.26
CA HIS A 372 -11.64 -3.91 10.13
C HIS A 372 -10.88 -3.66 11.43
N GLN A 373 -11.50 -3.90 12.60
CA GLN A 373 -10.83 -3.79 13.89
C GLN A 373 -9.76 -4.89 14.07
N SER A 374 -9.91 -6.04 13.39
CA SER A 374 -8.93 -7.13 13.47
C SER A 374 -7.57 -6.79 12.88
N GLY A 375 -7.50 -5.81 11.96
CA GLY A 375 -6.31 -5.56 11.13
C GLY A 375 -6.08 -6.62 10.05
N LEU A 376 -7.04 -7.54 9.84
CA LEU A 376 -6.99 -8.63 8.86
C LEU A 376 -8.00 -8.47 7.72
N ALA A 377 -8.72 -7.34 7.64
CA ALA A 377 -9.70 -7.06 6.58
C ALA A 377 -9.52 -5.65 6.02
N ALA A 378 -9.86 -5.49 4.76
CA ALA A 378 -9.85 -4.19 4.07
C ALA A 378 -10.84 -4.15 2.91
N ASP A 379 -11.33 -2.94 2.63
CA ASP A 379 -12.09 -2.63 1.43
C ASP A 379 -11.13 -2.20 0.31
N ILE A 380 -11.27 -2.82 -0.84
CA ILE A 380 -10.42 -2.60 -2.01
C ILE A 380 -11.13 -1.71 -3.01
N ASN A 381 -10.43 -0.72 -3.55
CA ASN A 381 -10.87 0.23 -4.57
C ASN A 381 -12.10 1.05 -4.15
N ASN A 382 -13.31 0.55 -4.34
CA ASN A 382 -14.54 1.28 -4.07
C ASN A 382 -15.50 0.41 -3.24
N PRO A 383 -15.90 0.84 -2.02
CA PRO A 383 -16.80 0.06 -1.16
C PRO A 383 -18.27 0.13 -1.58
N SER A 384 -18.60 0.78 -2.69
CA SER A 384 -19.97 0.82 -3.19
C SER A 384 -20.28 -0.37 -4.10
N SER A 385 -21.59 -0.70 -4.26
CA SER A 385 -22.05 -1.73 -5.19
C SER A 385 -21.66 -1.50 -6.66
N SER A 386 -21.23 -0.29 -7.02
CA SER A 386 -20.71 0.01 -8.36
C SER A 386 -19.37 -0.68 -8.65
N PHE A 387 -18.69 -1.20 -7.63
CA PHE A 387 -17.49 -2.01 -7.81
C PHE A 387 -17.81 -3.42 -8.29
N ASN A 388 -18.99 -3.94 -7.97
CA ASN A 388 -19.41 -5.27 -8.39
C ASN A 388 -19.38 -5.39 -9.93
N GLY A 389 -18.73 -6.44 -10.44
CA GLY A 389 -18.63 -6.70 -11.88
C GLY A 389 -17.56 -5.86 -12.63
N THR A 390 -16.81 -5.01 -11.94
CA THR A 390 -15.61 -4.38 -12.54
C THR A 390 -14.53 -5.43 -12.79
N SER A 391 -13.57 -5.12 -13.67
CA SER A 391 -12.41 -5.99 -13.93
C SER A 391 -11.63 -6.31 -12.67
N GLU A 392 -11.51 -5.33 -11.78
CA GLU A 392 -10.81 -5.46 -10.50
C GLU A 392 -11.58 -6.40 -9.53
N ALA A 393 -12.90 -6.27 -9.44
CA ALA A 393 -13.72 -7.14 -8.59
C ALA A 393 -13.75 -8.59 -9.10
N ILE A 394 -13.83 -8.78 -10.42
CA ILE A 394 -13.76 -10.11 -11.04
C ILE A 394 -12.38 -10.73 -10.76
N TRP A 395 -11.31 -9.99 -10.98
CA TRP A 395 -9.96 -10.46 -10.73
C TRP A 395 -9.75 -10.83 -9.25
N LEU A 396 -10.23 -10.01 -8.31
CA LEU A 396 -10.19 -10.32 -6.88
C LEU A 396 -10.90 -11.64 -6.57
N LYS A 397 -12.12 -11.83 -7.06
CA LYS A 397 -12.91 -13.05 -6.86
C LYS A 397 -12.17 -14.30 -7.38
N GLU A 398 -11.52 -14.19 -8.54
CA GLU A 398 -10.83 -15.31 -9.18
C GLU A 398 -9.43 -15.60 -8.63
N ASN A 399 -8.82 -14.65 -7.91
CA ASN A 399 -7.40 -14.75 -7.58
C ASN A 399 -7.07 -14.55 -6.11
N CYS A 400 -7.88 -13.84 -5.31
CA CYS A 400 -7.51 -13.43 -3.95
C CYS A 400 -7.19 -14.63 -3.03
N TYR A 401 -7.85 -15.78 -3.23
CA TYR A 401 -7.61 -16.99 -2.46
C TYR A 401 -6.15 -17.51 -2.55
N LYS A 402 -5.47 -17.30 -3.68
CA LYS A 402 -4.07 -17.70 -3.91
C LYS A 402 -3.10 -17.00 -2.96
N TYR A 403 -3.52 -15.87 -2.43
CA TYR A 403 -2.74 -15.01 -1.52
C TYR A 403 -3.20 -15.10 -0.07
N GLY A 404 -4.19 -15.96 0.22
CA GLY A 404 -4.69 -16.14 1.58
C GLY A 404 -5.90 -15.28 1.92
N PHE A 405 -6.53 -14.62 0.94
CA PHE A 405 -7.72 -13.83 1.11
C PHE A 405 -8.99 -14.57 0.68
N ILE A 406 -10.10 -14.17 1.25
CA ILE A 406 -11.45 -14.53 0.79
C ILE A 406 -12.24 -13.25 0.53
N ILE A 407 -13.20 -13.31 -0.41
CA ILE A 407 -14.29 -12.33 -0.45
C ILE A 407 -15.17 -12.63 0.75
N ARG A 408 -15.16 -11.72 1.74
CA ARG A 408 -15.71 -12.00 3.07
C ARG A 408 -17.22 -12.15 3.10
N PHE A 409 -17.90 -11.36 2.29
CA PHE A 409 -19.37 -11.36 2.16
C PHE A 409 -19.74 -11.71 0.71
N PRO A 410 -19.68 -13.03 0.35
CA PRO A 410 -19.92 -13.47 -1.02
C PRO A 410 -21.39 -13.37 -1.40
N GLU A 411 -21.66 -13.29 -2.69
CA GLU A 411 -23.00 -13.19 -3.25
C GLU A 411 -23.85 -14.44 -2.94
N GLY A 412 -25.05 -14.23 -2.43
CA GLY A 412 -25.99 -15.31 -2.08
C GLY A 412 -25.73 -15.96 -0.72
N GLU A 413 -24.84 -15.41 0.10
CA GLU A 413 -24.50 -15.92 1.43
C GLU A 413 -24.98 -14.97 2.57
N GLU A 414 -25.89 -14.04 2.27
CA GLU A 414 -26.39 -13.02 3.20
C GLU A 414 -27.09 -13.64 4.43
N GLU A 415 -27.74 -14.80 4.25
CA GLU A 415 -28.41 -15.54 5.35
C GLU A 415 -27.41 -16.07 6.39
N TYR A 416 -26.17 -16.36 5.97
CA TYR A 416 -25.09 -16.85 6.84
C TYR A 416 -24.32 -15.71 7.47
N THR A 417 -23.95 -14.69 6.67
CA THR A 417 -23.11 -13.58 7.11
C THR A 417 -23.86 -12.50 7.86
N GLY A 418 -25.15 -12.31 7.52
CA GLY A 418 -25.98 -11.20 7.96
C GLY A 418 -25.67 -9.86 7.30
N TYR A 419 -24.81 -9.85 6.27
CA TYR A 419 -24.42 -8.66 5.51
C TYR A 419 -24.74 -8.86 4.03
N LYS A 420 -24.97 -7.74 3.32
CA LYS A 420 -25.11 -7.73 1.87
C LYS A 420 -23.80 -8.14 1.20
N TYR A 421 -23.89 -8.58 -0.06
CA TYR A 421 -22.72 -8.86 -0.89
C TYR A 421 -21.79 -7.65 -1.02
N GLU A 422 -20.50 -7.85 -0.75
CA GLU A 422 -19.45 -6.85 -0.86
C GLU A 422 -18.23 -7.44 -1.58
N SER A 423 -18.12 -7.21 -2.89
CA SER A 423 -17.00 -7.71 -3.71
C SER A 423 -15.66 -7.06 -3.39
N CYS A 424 -15.69 -5.90 -2.71
CA CYS A 424 -14.50 -5.14 -2.31
C CYS A 424 -13.92 -5.57 -0.97
N HIS A 425 -14.74 -6.19 -0.10
CA HIS A 425 -14.30 -6.53 1.26
C HIS A 425 -13.57 -7.87 1.28
N ILE A 426 -12.24 -7.80 1.42
CA ILE A 426 -11.39 -8.98 1.53
C ILE A 426 -10.96 -9.22 2.96
N ARG A 427 -10.91 -10.51 3.35
CA ARG A 427 -10.41 -10.95 4.64
C ARG A 427 -9.24 -11.91 4.47
N TYR A 428 -8.14 -11.66 5.18
CA TYR A 428 -7.01 -12.58 5.26
C TYR A 428 -7.29 -13.69 6.26
N VAL A 429 -7.19 -14.93 5.80
CA VAL A 429 -7.41 -16.15 6.58
C VAL A 429 -6.26 -17.17 6.43
N GLY A 430 -5.21 -16.77 5.68
CA GLY A 430 -4.10 -17.65 5.31
C GLY A 430 -4.39 -18.53 4.10
N LYS A 431 -3.35 -18.90 3.36
CA LYS A 431 -3.47 -19.61 2.06
C LYS A 431 -4.14 -20.98 2.20
N GLU A 432 -3.94 -21.67 3.31
CA GLU A 432 -4.54 -22.99 3.51
C GLU A 432 -6.07 -22.93 3.59
N LEU A 433 -6.61 -22.03 4.41
CA LEU A 433 -8.06 -21.89 4.56
C LEU A 433 -8.70 -21.24 3.34
N SER A 434 -8.10 -20.20 2.77
CA SER A 434 -8.67 -19.53 1.59
C SER A 434 -8.80 -20.49 0.39
N ASN A 435 -7.82 -21.39 0.19
CA ASN A 435 -7.91 -22.41 -0.85
C ASN A 435 -9.02 -23.44 -0.57
N LYS A 436 -9.19 -23.87 0.69
CA LYS A 436 -10.28 -24.79 1.08
C LYS A 436 -11.67 -24.16 0.86
N ILE A 437 -11.81 -22.87 1.18
CA ILE A 437 -13.06 -22.13 0.94
C ILE A 437 -13.32 -21.99 -0.55
N HIS A 438 -12.29 -21.69 -1.34
CA HIS A 438 -12.40 -21.65 -2.81
C HIS A 438 -12.78 -23.02 -3.39
N GLU A 439 -12.17 -24.11 -2.97
CA GLU A 439 -12.52 -25.49 -3.37
C GLU A 439 -13.95 -25.87 -2.95
N ALA A 440 -14.48 -25.24 -1.88
CA ALA A 440 -15.89 -25.41 -1.44
C ALA A 440 -16.90 -24.54 -2.22
N GLY A 441 -16.42 -23.72 -3.19
CA GLY A 441 -17.28 -22.88 -4.04
C GLY A 441 -17.39 -21.44 -3.58
N ASP A 442 -16.34 -20.89 -2.93
CA ASP A 442 -16.25 -19.51 -2.43
C ASP A 442 -17.41 -19.15 -1.48
N ILE A 443 -17.77 -20.08 -0.62
CA ILE A 443 -18.83 -19.88 0.39
C ILE A 443 -18.34 -18.99 1.53
N SER A 444 -19.28 -18.46 2.33
CA SER A 444 -18.94 -17.64 3.50
C SER A 444 -18.18 -18.43 4.58
N LEU A 445 -17.41 -17.71 5.38
CA LEU A 445 -16.66 -18.27 6.52
C LEU A 445 -17.63 -18.95 7.53
N GLU A 446 -18.80 -18.34 7.74
CA GLU A 446 -19.86 -18.87 8.61
C GLU A 446 -20.38 -20.20 8.10
N LYS A 447 -20.68 -20.31 6.82
CA LYS A 447 -21.18 -21.55 6.22
C LYS A 447 -20.12 -22.64 6.24
N TYR A 448 -18.86 -22.27 5.94
CA TYR A 448 -17.74 -23.21 5.94
C TYR A 448 -17.53 -23.85 7.31
N TYR A 449 -17.58 -23.06 8.38
CA TYR A 449 -17.42 -23.56 9.75
C TYR A 449 -18.73 -23.98 10.43
N GLY A 450 -19.90 -23.67 9.83
CA GLY A 450 -21.21 -23.95 10.42
C GLY A 450 -21.48 -23.15 11.68
N ILE A 451 -21.06 -21.88 11.72
CA ILE A 451 -21.24 -20.96 12.84
C ILE A 451 -22.29 -19.90 12.55
N GLU A 452 -22.81 -19.27 13.60
CA GLU A 452 -23.80 -18.20 13.49
C GLU A 452 -23.16 -16.81 13.32
N SER A 453 -23.91 -15.91 12.68
CA SER A 453 -23.62 -14.48 12.61
C SER A 453 -24.89 -13.67 12.91
N LYS A 454 -25.23 -13.58 14.19
CA LYS A 454 -26.42 -12.84 14.68
C LYS A 454 -26.05 -12.08 15.95
N TYR A 455 -26.52 -10.84 16.07
CA TYR A 455 -26.40 -10.11 17.32
C TYR A 455 -27.28 -10.77 18.40
N SER A 456 -26.72 -10.97 19.58
CA SER A 456 -27.51 -11.22 20.77
C SER A 456 -28.28 -9.93 21.10
N ASN A 457 -29.61 -10.04 21.24
CA ASN A 457 -30.50 -8.92 21.55
C ASN A 457 -30.14 -8.22 22.85
#